data_b800982edc6cece71b519660293d1f4f
#
_entry.id   b800982edc6cece71b519660293d1f4f
#
_cell.length_a   1.000
_cell.length_b   1.000
_cell.length_c   1.000
_cell.angle_alpha   90.00
_cell.angle_beta   90.00
_cell.angle_gamma   90.00
#
_symmetry.space_group_name_H-M   'P 1'
#
loop_
_entity.id
_entity.type
_entity.pdbx_description
1 polymer ?
#
loop_
_entity_poly.entity_id
_entity_poly.type
_entity_poly.pdbx_seq_one_letter_code
_entity_poly.pdbx_strand_id
1 'polypeptide(L)'
;MECREAPALERAVCDDARRPSDELQAGATDRNRAARNAGLAADKSLGELGRRRQNGCMTETTLLPDGLFSHDDGVLRCQWCRASPEYRRYHDEEWGFPVTDERRLFEKICLEGFQAGLSWLTILNKREAFRKGFANFEAEQVVRFGDADIARLLADAGIVRHRGKIVSTINNAQRVLELRQEFGSLAAYAWRFEPDAASRPPRLLPGTALGPSAEAVAMSKDLKKRGWSFVGPTTLYAFMQAMGVVNDHYESCHARELALKARKKLKKPT
;
A
#
# COMPACT_ATOMS: atom_id res chain seq x y z
N MET A 1 -7.68 -31.55 -18.35
CA MET A 1 -7.12 -32.01 -17.06
C MET A 1 -8.13 -31.59 -15.99
N GLU A 2 -8.83 -32.56 -15.45
CA GLU A 2 -9.98 -32.31 -14.59
C GLU A 2 -9.55 -31.86 -13.20
N CYS A 3 -10.16 -30.76 -12.70
CA CYS A 3 -9.91 -30.16 -11.38
C CYS A 3 -10.27 -31.05 -10.17
N ARG A 4 -10.49 -32.32 -10.34
CA ARG A 4 -10.97 -33.23 -9.27
C ARG A 4 -9.86 -33.84 -8.41
N GLU A 5 -8.59 -33.76 -8.82
CA GLU A 5 -7.45 -34.37 -8.12
C GLU A 5 -6.43 -33.38 -7.55
N ALA A 6 -6.70 -32.07 -7.62
CA ALA A 6 -5.82 -31.07 -7.04
C ALA A 6 -5.96 -31.00 -5.52
N PRO A 7 -4.86 -30.72 -4.77
CA PRO A 7 -4.90 -30.48 -3.33
C PRO A 7 -5.89 -29.37 -2.95
N ALA A 8 -6.40 -29.38 -1.74
CA ALA A 8 -7.45 -28.46 -1.26
C ALA A 8 -7.10 -26.96 -1.45
N LEU A 9 -5.82 -26.61 -1.43
CA LEU A 9 -5.32 -25.26 -1.69
C LEU A 9 -5.54 -24.79 -3.14
N GLU A 10 -5.37 -25.65 -4.13
CA GLU A 10 -5.56 -25.29 -5.55
C GLU A 10 -7.04 -25.11 -5.92
N ARG A 11 -7.95 -25.84 -5.25
CA ARG A 11 -9.41 -25.69 -5.47
C ARG A 11 -9.94 -24.33 -4.99
N ALA A 12 -9.44 -23.82 -3.88
CA ALA A 12 -9.86 -22.51 -3.34
C ALA A 12 -9.46 -21.33 -4.25
N VAL A 13 -8.35 -21.46 -5.00
CA VAL A 13 -7.89 -20.44 -5.95
C VAL A 13 -8.69 -20.47 -7.26
N CYS A 14 -9.15 -21.65 -7.67
CA CYS A 14 -9.94 -21.80 -8.90
C CYS A 14 -11.37 -21.26 -8.77
N ASP A 15 -11.99 -21.35 -7.59
CA ASP A 15 -13.37 -20.90 -7.38
C ASP A 15 -13.49 -19.37 -7.32
N ASP A 16 -12.47 -18.68 -6.81
CA ASP A 16 -12.46 -17.19 -6.78
C ASP A 16 -12.22 -16.57 -8.17
N ALA A 17 -11.58 -17.30 -9.08
CA ALA A 17 -11.33 -16.87 -10.47
C ALA A 17 -12.57 -16.99 -11.38
N ARG A 18 -13.66 -17.60 -10.94
CA ARG A 18 -14.87 -17.88 -11.74
C ARG A 18 -16.09 -17.01 -11.40
N ARG A 19 -15.98 -16.05 -10.47
CA ARG A 19 -17.08 -15.11 -10.23
C ARG A 19 -17.03 -14.00 -11.28
N PRO A 20 -18.11 -13.81 -12.06
CA PRO A 20 -18.20 -12.67 -12.98
C PRO A 20 -18.28 -11.37 -12.18
N SER A 21 -17.60 -10.34 -12.68
CA SER A 21 -17.50 -8.98 -12.13
C SER A 21 -18.78 -8.13 -12.28
N ASP A 22 -19.97 -8.72 -12.46
CA ASP A 22 -21.17 -8.03 -12.96
C ASP A 22 -22.25 -7.70 -11.91
N GLU A 23 -21.98 -7.83 -10.60
CA GLU A 23 -23.02 -7.52 -9.58
C GLU A 23 -22.69 -6.36 -8.64
N LEU A 24 -21.81 -5.41 -8.98
CA LEU A 24 -21.52 -4.22 -8.15
C LEU A 24 -21.64 -2.88 -8.89
N GLN A 25 -22.59 -2.77 -9.86
CA GLN A 25 -22.93 -1.48 -10.47
C GLN A 25 -24.44 -1.23 -10.55
N ALA A 26 -25.15 -1.39 -9.43
CA ALA A 26 -26.51 -0.88 -9.29
C ALA A 26 -26.76 -0.45 -7.85
N GLY A 27 -26.48 0.82 -7.50
CA GLY A 27 -26.85 1.32 -6.18
C GLY A 27 -26.22 2.61 -5.69
N ALA A 28 -25.72 3.48 -6.56
CA ALA A 28 -25.13 4.75 -6.13
C ALA A 28 -25.54 5.95 -7.01
N THR A 29 -26.80 6.05 -7.39
CA THR A 29 -27.37 7.27 -7.97
C THR A 29 -28.78 7.45 -7.45
N ASP A 30 -28.96 8.01 -6.27
CA ASP A 30 -30.15 8.81 -5.93
C ASP A 30 -30.18 9.36 -4.49
N ARG A 31 -29.13 10.01 -4.00
CA ARG A 31 -29.19 10.74 -2.72
C ARG A 31 -28.46 12.09 -2.70
N ASN A 32 -28.29 12.77 -3.81
CA ASN A 32 -27.69 14.11 -3.85
C ASN A 32 -28.51 15.13 -4.65
N ARG A 33 -29.84 15.08 -4.57
CA ARG A 33 -30.72 16.06 -5.23
C ARG A 33 -31.75 16.76 -4.32
N ALA A 34 -31.53 16.81 -3.01
CA ALA A 34 -32.46 17.46 -2.08
C ALA A 34 -31.81 18.45 -1.10
N ALA A 35 -30.82 19.24 -1.54
CA ALA A 35 -30.27 20.31 -0.70
C ALA A 35 -29.81 21.51 -1.51
N ARG A 36 -30.65 22.03 -2.40
CA ARG A 36 -30.49 23.38 -2.98
C ARG A 36 -31.88 23.94 -3.13
N ASN A 37 -32.32 24.68 -2.12
CA ASN A 37 -33.24 25.83 -2.17
C ASN A 37 -33.85 26.06 -0.77
N ALA A 38 -33.26 26.93 0.01
CA ALA A 38 -33.99 27.81 0.93
C ALA A 38 -33.06 29.00 1.20
N GLY A 39 -33.57 30.14 0.80
CA GLY A 39 -32.88 31.39 0.71
C GLY A 39 -32.88 32.23 1.99
N LEU A 40 -32.15 33.28 1.85
CA LEU A 40 -31.98 34.50 2.63
C LEU A 40 -33.10 34.86 3.63
N ALA A 41 -32.68 35.18 4.85
CA ALA A 41 -33.19 36.36 5.58
C ALA A 41 -32.12 36.81 6.60
N ALA A 42 -31.74 38.07 6.51
CA ALA A 42 -30.87 38.78 7.45
C ALA A 42 -31.63 39.13 8.71
N ASP A 43 -31.00 39.00 9.87
CA ASP A 43 -31.35 39.81 11.02
C ASP A 43 -30.09 40.24 11.79
N LYS A 44 -30.04 41.57 12.04
CA LYS A 44 -29.01 42.27 12.81
C LYS A 44 -29.51 42.40 14.24
N SER A 45 -28.80 41.90 15.21
CA SER A 45 -28.86 42.47 16.55
C SER A 45 -27.51 42.29 17.27
N LEU A 46 -27.00 43.42 17.71
CA LEU A 46 -25.80 43.63 18.53
C LEU A 46 -25.96 43.00 19.93
N GLY A 47 -24.87 42.43 20.43
CA GLY A 47 -24.75 42.01 21.81
C GLY A 47 -23.30 41.68 22.15
N GLU A 48 -22.55 42.67 22.61
CA GLU A 48 -21.27 42.48 23.29
C GLU A 48 -21.47 41.65 24.56
N LEU A 49 -20.56 40.69 24.82
CA LEU A 49 -19.91 40.45 26.13
C LEU A 49 -19.14 39.13 26.13
N GLY A 50 -17.89 39.18 26.58
CA GLY A 50 -17.25 38.00 27.15
C GLY A 50 -16.02 37.46 26.43
N ARG A 51 -14.92 38.20 26.42
CA ARG A 51 -13.59 37.66 26.16
C ARG A 51 -13.22 36.62 27.21
N ARG A 52 -13.34 35.34 26.90
CA ARG A 52 -12.52 34.32 27.54
C ARG A 52 -11.48 33.83 26.56
N ARG A 53 -10.25 34.23 26.76
CA ARG A 53 -9.10 33.67 26.12
C ARG A 53 -8.95 32.21 26.62
N GLN A 54 -9.36 31.25 25.82
CA GLN A 54 -8.87 29.89 25.96
C GLN A 54 -7.67 29.77 25.02
N ASN A 55 -6.47 29.84 25.62
CA ASN A 55 -5.22 29.46 24.96
C ASN A 55 -5.23 27.94 24.74
N GLY A 56 -5.93 27.49 23.71
CA GLY A 56 -5.70 26.18 23.10
C GLY A 56 -4.73 26.41 21.95
N CYS A 57 -3.48 26.04 22.14
CA CYS A 57 -2.51 25.94 21.06
C CYS A 57 -3.00 24.88 20.06
N MET A 58 -3.87 25.30 19.14
CA MET A 58 -4.19 24.51 17.94
C MET A 58 -3.03 24.77 16.98
N THR A 59 -2.12 23.82 16.91
CA THR A 59 -1.03 23.83 15.92
C THR A 59 -1.64 23.78 14.52
N GLU A 60 -1.67 24.93 13.87
CA GLU A 60 -2.17 25.09 12.51
C GLU A 60 -1.22 24.39 11.55
N THR A 61 -1.59 23.19 11.10
CA THR A 61 -0.86 22.53 10.00
C THR A 61 -1.18 23.28 8.71
N THR A 62 -0.24 24.10 8.27
CA THR A 62 -0.39 24.87 7.03
C THR A 62 -0.35 23.92 5.83
N LEU A 63 -1.46 23.80 5.11
CA LEU A 63 -1.51 23.11 3.83
C LEU A 63 -0.90 24.01 2.76
N LEU A 64 0.13 23.52 2.10
CA LEU A 64 0.70 24.19 0.95
C LEU A 64 -0.09 23.85 -0.32
N PRO A 65 -0.23 24.80 -1.28
CA PRO A 65 -1.04 24.59 -2.50
C PRO A 65 -0.58 23.42 -3.38
N ASP A 66 0.64 22.97 -3.17
CA ASP A 66 1.33 21.95 -3.99
C ASP A 66 1.28 20.53 -3.40
N GLY A 67 0.27 20.22 -2.56
CA GLY A 67 0.07 18.86 -2.01
C GLY A 67 1.13 18.42 -0.99
N LEU A 68 1.93 19.37 -0.51
CA LEU A 68 2.81 19.21 0.63
C LEU A 68 2.14 19.77 1.89
N PHE A 69 2.65 19.42 3.05
CA PHE A 69 2.29 20.05 4.31
C PHE A 69 3.53 20.19 5.20
N SER A 70 3.47 21.13 6.11
CA SER A 70 4.41 21.28 7.20
C SER A 70 3.70 21.01 8.52
N HIS A 71 4.35 20.29 9.41
CA HIS A 71 3.93 20.12 10.80
C HIS A 71 4.73 21.10 11.68
N ASP A 72 4.58 21.04 13.01
CA ASP A 72 5.23 21.91 13.99
C ASP A 72 6.77 21.92 13.90
N ASP A 73 7.35 20.87 13.34
CA ASP A 73 8.80 20.74 13.09
C ASP A 73 9.29 21.52 11.86
N GLY A 74 8.40 22.21 11.14
CA GLY A 74 8.73 22.96 9.92
C GLY A 74 9.12 22.10 8.72
N VAL A 75 9.06 20.77 8.81
CA VAL A 75 9.51 19.86 7.78
C VAL A 75 8.42 19.61 6.72
N LEU A 76 8.78 19.78 5.44
CA LEU A 76 7.86 19.57 4.32
C LEU A 76 7.74 18.08 3.98
N ARG A 77 6.51 17.58 3.93
CA ARG A 77 6.15 16.18 3.64
C ARG A 77 5.03 16.07 2.63
N CYS A 78 4.94 14.94 1.96
CA CYS A 78 3.79 14.63 1.12
C CYS A 78 2.50 14.60 1.96
N GLN A 79 1.46 15.29 1.49
CA GLN A 79 0.20 15.51 2.24
C GLN A 79 -0.49 14.22 2.71
N TRP A 80 -0.33 13.12 1.98
CA TRP A 80 -1.00 11.87 2.30
C TRP A 80 -0.61 11.30 3.67
N CYS A 81 0.60 11.60 4.18
CA CYS A 81 1.06 11.06 5.46
C CYS A 81 0.63 11.86 6.70
N ARG A 82 -0.16 12.95 6.53
CA ARG A 82 -0.51 13.87 7.64
C ARG A 82 -1.43 13.27 8.71
N ALA A 83 -2.14 12.17 8.38
CA ALA A 83 -3.25 11.68 9.19
C ALA A 83 -2.85 11.16 10.60
N SER A 84 -1.61 10.74 10.81
CA SER A 84 -1.15 10.27 12.12
C SER A 84 0.37 10.32 12.25
N PRO A 85 0.91 10.31 13.50
CA PRO A 85 2.36 10.21 13.74
C PRO A 85 2.98 8.97 13.10
N GLU A 86 2.32 7.80 13.22
CA GLU A 86 2.79 6.55 12.62
C GLU A 86 2.85 6.64 11.09
N TYR A 87 1.90 7.32 10.46
CA TYR A 87 1.89 7.49 9.01
C TYR A 87 3.02 8.42 8.55
N ARG A 88 3.34 9.48 9.34
CA ARG A 88 4.50 10.35 9.09
C ARG A 88 5.81 9.59 9.25
N ARG A 89 5.94 8.79 10.32
CA ARG A 89 7.13 7.95 10.54
C ARG A 89 7.34 6.99 9.37
N TYR A 90 6.29 6.31 8.92
CA TYR A 90 6.34 5.44 7.74
C TYR A 90 6.82 6.20 6.47
N HIS A 91 6.31 7.41 6.24
CA HIS A 91 6.72 8.27 5.13
C HIS A 91 8.19 8.69 5.24
N ASP A 92 8.63 9.10 6.42
CA ASP A 92 9.96 9.67 6.63
C ASP A 92 11.08 8.63 6.64
N GLU A 93 10.78 7.39 7.06
CA GLU A 93 11.80 6.38 7.35
C GLU A 93 11.72 5.14 6.44
N GLU A 94 10.55 4.88 5.81
CA GLU A 94 10.34 3.62 5.11
C GLU A 94 9.95 3.80 3.63
N TRP A 95 8.93 4.60 3.35
CA TRP A 95 8.37 4.72 2.00
C TRP A 95 9.33 5.45 1.05
N GLY A 96 9.61 4.83 -0.10
CA GLY A 96 10.53 5.38 -1.12
C GLY A 96 12.01 5.07 -0.87
N PHE A 97 12.36 4.52 0.31
CA PHE A 97 13.74 4.09 0.59
C PHE A 97 14.02 2.70 0.01
N PRO A 98 15.21 2.49 -0.58
CA PRO A 98 15.54 1.23 -1.23
C PRO A 98 15.66 0.08 -0.24
N VAL A 99 14.97 -1.03 -0.53
CA VAL A 99 14.95 -2.24 0.29
C VAL A 99 15.43 -3.43 -0.53
N THR A 100 16.33 -4.22 0.04
CA THR A 100 16.81 -5.50 -0.52
C THR A 100 16.63 -6.66 0.46
N ASP A 101 16.15 -6.40 1.67
CA ASP A 101 15.81 -7.44 2.64
C ASP A 101 14.61 -8.25 2.14
N GLU A 102 14.81 -9.54 1.96
CA GLU A 102 13.86 -10.47 1.37
C GLU A 102 12.54 -10.55 2.13
N ARG A 103 12.63 -10.60 3.45
CA ARG A 103 11.46 -10.69 4.32
C ARG A 103 10.62 -9.42 4.23
N ARG A 104 11.26 -8.25 4.23
CA ARG A 104 10.57 -6.96 4.07
C ARG A 104 9.91 -6.85 2.69
N LEU A 105 10.56 -7.34 1.63
CA LEU A 105 9.98 -7.37 0.29
C LEU A 105 8.76 -8.30 0.25
N PHE A 106 8.86 -9.50 0.80
CA PHE A 106 7.73 -10.43 0.84
C PHE A 106 6.59 -9.91 1.72
N GLU A 107 6.89 -9.41 2.93
CA GLU A 107 5.93 -8.72 3.80
C GLU A 107 5.16 -7.65 3.01
N LYS A 108 5.90 -6.79 2.29
CA LYS A 108 5.30 -5.65 1.60
C LYS A 108 4.39 -6.07 0.45
N ILE A 109 4.79 -7.01 -0.39
CA ILE A 109 3.92 -7.54 -1.45
C ILE A 109 2.61 -8.09 -0.86
N CYS A 110 2.69 -8.86 0.23
CA CYS A 110 1.51 -9.42 0.88
C CYS A 110 0.61 -8.32 1.47
N LEU A 111 1.18 -7.34 2.18
CA LEU A 111 0.44 -6.25 2.79
C LEU A 111 -0.23 -5.34 1.75
N GLU A 112 0.40 -5.08 0.61
CA GLU A 112 -0.23 -4.38 -0.52
C GLU A 112 -1.41 -5.20 -1.11
N GLY A 113 -1.29 -6.51 -1.15
CA GLY A 113 -2.39 -7.40 -1.50
C GLY A 113 -3.55 -7.31 -0.49
N PHE A 114 -3.24 -7.27 0.80
CA PHE A 114 -4.25 -7.06 1.85
C PHE A 114 -4.89 -5.69 1.79
N GLN A 115 -4.20 -4.67 1.29
CA GLN A 115 -4.74 -3.31 1.14
C GLN A 115 -5.87 -3.24 0.11
N ALA A 116 -5.95 -4.13 -0.87
CA ALA A 116 -6.99 -4.07 -1.91
C ALA A 116 -8.39 -3.88 -1.29
N GLY A 117 -9.05 -2.75 -1.62
CA GLY A 117 -10.33 -2.34 -1.06
C GLY A 117 -10.28 -1.66 0.32
N LEU A 118 -9.08 -1.35 0.85
CA LEU A 118 -8.86 -0.71 2.15
C LEU A 118 -7.87 0.45 2.04
N SER A 119 -7.75 1.27 3.09
CA SER A 119 -6.70 2.27 3.18
C SER A 119 -5.37 1.67 3.63
N TRP A 120 -4.24 2.22 3.14
CA TRP A 120 -2.92 1.81 3.64
C TRP A 120 -2.78 2.03 5.15
N LEU A 121 -3.30 3.13 5.68
CA LEU A 121 -3.27 3.39 7.12
C LEU A 121 -3.92 2.27 7.94
N THR A 122 -5.01 1.67 7.43
CA THR A 122 -5.63 0.49 8.06
C THR A 122 -4.67 -0.69 8.14
N ILE A 123 -3.93 -0.96 7.06
CA ILE A 123 -2.95 -2.05 7.01
C ILE A 123 -1.75 -1.73 7.90
N LEU A 124 -1.23 -0.50 7.85
CA LEU A 124 -0.11 -0.05 8.64
C LEU A 124 -0.37 -0.21 10.15
N ASN A 125 -1.56 0.20 10.62
CA ASN A 125 -1.96 0.04 12.01
C ASN A 125 -2.11 -1.44 12.46
N LYS A 126 -2.27 -2.35 11.51
CA LYS A 126 -2.38 -3.81 11.77
C LYS A 126 -1.07 -4.56 11.51
N ARG A 127 -0.01 -3.88 11.08
CA ARG A 127 1.24 -4.49 10.59
C ARG A 127 1.87 -5.44 11.60
N GLU A 128 1.92 -5.08 12.87
CA GLU A 128 2.50 -5.92 13.91
C GLU A 128 1.67 -7.20 14.16
N ALA A 129 0.34 -7.12 14.05
CA ALA A 129 -0.51 -8.31 14.13
C ALA A 129 -0.32 -9.22 12.90
N PHE A 130 -0.17 -8.63 11.70
CA PHE A 130 0.20 -9.38 10.51
C PHE A 130 1.55 -10.09 10.68
N ARG A 131 2.58 -9.43 11.18
CA ARG A 131 3.88 -10.04 11.46
C ARG A 131 3.76 -11.22 12.41
N LYS A 132 3.06 -11.05 13.52
CA LYS A 132 2.79 -12.14 14.48
C LYS A 132 2.01 -13.29 13.82
N GLY A 133 0.96 -12.96 13.08
CA GLY A 133 0.09 -13.93 12.44
C GLY A 133 0.80 -14.77 11.37
N PHE A 134 1.68 -14.15 10.59
CA PHE A 134 2.38 -14.76 9.47
C PHE A 134 3.87 -15.05 9.74
N ALA A 135 4.22 -15.40 10.97
CA ALA A 135 5.60 -15.79 11.34
C ALA A 135 6.67 -14.80 10.83
N ASN A 136 6.45 -13.50 11.05
CA ASN A 136 7.28 -12.40 10.56
C ASN A 136 7.52 -12.41 9.04
N PHE A 137 6.62 -13.01 8.27
CA PHE A 137 6.76 -13.19 6.82
C PHE A 137 8.02 -13.96 6.42
N GLU A 138 8.49 -14.89 7.25
CA GLU A 138 9.51 -15.84 6.86
C GLU A 138 8.89 -16.85 5.87
N ALA A 139 9.25 -16.77 4.60
CA ALA A 139 8.61 -17.55 3.54
C ALA A 139 8.67 -19.06 3.81
N GLU A 140 9.80 -19.55 4.35
CA GLU A 140 10.03 -20.95 4.72
C GLU A 140 9.09 -21.44 5.84
N GLN A 141 8.60 -20.54 6.66
CA GLN A 141 7.62 -20.85 7.71
C GLN A 141 6.20 -20.73 7.17
N VAL A 142 5.90 -19.63 6.47
CA VAL A 142 4.55 -19.36 5.95
C VAL A 142 4.11 -20.41 4.93
N VAL A 143 5.01 -20.95 4.11
CA VAL A 143 4.70 -22.01 3.13
C VAL A 143 4.18 -23.30 3.78
N ARG A 144 4.47 -23.52 5.07
CA ARG A 144 4.04 -24.71 5.83
C ARG A 144 2.68 -24.54 6.49
N PHE A 145 2.06 -23.36 6.38
CA PHE A 145 0.75 -23.10 6.98
C PHE A 145 -0.33 -23.95 6.31
N GLY A 146 -1.13 -24.63 7.14
CA GLY A 146 -2.24 -25.45 6.74
C GLY A 146 -3.61 -24.89 7.17
N ASP A 147 -4.65 -25.75 7.10
CA ASP A 147 -6.01 -25.34 7.44
C ASP A 147 -6.15 -24.84 8.88
N ALA A 148 -5.42 -25.38 9.83
CA ALA A 148 -5.40 -24.91 11.22
C ALA A 148 -4.89 -23.47 11.32
N ASP A 149 -3.84 -23.11 10.56
CA ASP A 149 -3.30 -21.74 10.52
C ASP A 149 -4.29 -20.80 9.82
N ILE A 150 -4.91 -21.23 8.74
CA ILE A 150 -5.96 -20.46 8.05
C ILE A 150 -7.11 -20.16 9.02
N ALA A 151 -7.58 -21.16 9.78
CA ALA A 151 -8.63 -20.98 10.78
C ALA A 151 -8.20 -20.00 11.88
N ARG A 152 -6.98 -20.13 12.41
CA ARG A 152 -6.37 -19.22 13.40
C ARG A 152 -6.34 -17.77 12.89
N LEU A 153 -5.87 -17.56 11.65
CA LEU A 153 -5.77 -16.24 11.04
C LEU A 153 -7.16 -15.64 10.76
N LEU A 154 -8.14 -16.43 10.39
CA LEU A 154 -9.53 -15.97 10.20
C LEU A 154 -10.20 -15.56 11.53
N ALA A 155 -9.76 -16.11 12.66
CA ALA A 155 -10.23 -15.74 13.97
C ALA A 155 -9.52 -14.49 14.54
N ASP A 156 -8.36 -14.10 14.01
CA ASP A 156 -7.57 -12.98 14.51
C ASP A 156 -8.13 -11.63 14.06
N ALA A 157 -8.77 -10.90 14.98
CA ALA A 157 -9.26 -9.53 14.73
C ALA A 157 -8.14 -8.49 14.52
N GLY A 158 -6.91 -8.82 14.86
CA GLY A 158 -5.73 -7.98 14.64
C GLY A 158 -5.39 -7.79 13.17
N ILE A 159 -5.77 -8.73 12.30
CA ILE A 159 -5.52 -8.67 10.86
C ILE A 159 -6.81 -8.45 10.05
N VAL A 160 -6.68 -8.35 8.73
CA VAL A 160 -7.82 -8.39 7.79
C VAL A 160 -8.23 -9.84 7.58
N ARG A 161 -9.40 -10.22 8.11
CA ARG A 161 -9.92 -11.59 8.10
C ARG A 161 -10.57 -11.93 6.75
N HIS A 162 -9.76 -12.11 5.72
CA HIS A 162 -10.20 -12.44 4.37
C HIS A 162 -9.51 -13.72 3.89
N ARG A 163 -10.27 -14.84 3.75
CA ARG A 163 -9.72 -16.16 3.43
C ARG A 163 -8.85 -16.15 2.16
N GLY A 164 -9.33 -15.54 1.07
CA GLY A 164 -8.60 -15.51 -0.20
C GLY A 164 -7.23 -14.81 -0.07
N LYS A 165 -7.15 -13.71 0.69
CA LYS A 165 -5.88 -12.98 0.92
C LYS A 165 -4.93 -13.77 1.83
N ILE A 166 -5.46 -14.50 2.83
CA ILE A 166 -4.67 -15.39 3.70
C ILE A 166 -4.08 -16.53 2.87
N VAL A 167 -4.90 -17.24 2.11
CA VAL A 167 -4.47 -18.34 1.23
C VAL A 167 -3.47 -17.85 0.18
N SER A 168 -3.70 -16.66 -0.37
CA SER A 168 -2.75 -16.01 -1.29
C SER A 168 -1.38 -15.80 -0.67
N THR A 169 -1.31 -15.35 0.59
CA THR A 169 -0.02 -15.15 1.27
C THR A 169 0.74 -16.46 1.42
N ILE A 170 0.05 -17.55 1.73
CA ILE A 170 0.66 -18.89 1.84
C ILE A 170 1.14 -19.37 0.46
N ASN A 171 0.32 -19.24 -0.57
CA ASN A 171 0.71 -19.57 -1.95
C ASN A 171 1.93 -18.73 -2.39
N ASN A 172 1.90 -17.43 -2.14
CA ASN A 172 2.97 -16.53 -2.55
C ASN A 172 4.29 -16.83 -1.81
N ALA A 173 4.26 -17.36 -0.59
CA ALA A 173 5.46 -17.85 0.10
C ALA A 173 6.15 -18.97 -0.69
N GLN A 174 5.39 -19.93 -1.23
CA GLN A 174 5.92 -20.96 -2.12
C GLN A 174 6.57 -20.34 -3.36
N ARG A 175 5.90 -19.35 -3.96
CA ARG A 175 6.43 -18.67 -5.16
C ARG A 175 7.70 -17.86 -4.87
N VAL A 176 7.87 -17.31 -3.65
CA VAL A 176 9.14 -16.68 -3.23
C VAL A 176 10.29 -17.69 -3.27
N LEU A 177 10.08 -18.88 -2.73
CA LEU A 177 11.12 -19.92 -2.72
C LEU A 177 11.54 -20.33 -4.14
N GLU A 178 10.59 -20.40 -5.06
CA GLU A 178 10.85 -20.68 -6.48
C GLU A 178 11.61 -19.54 -7.17
N LEU A 179 11.24 -18.27 -6.89
CA LEU A 179 11.99 -17.11 -7.40
C LEU A 179 13.43 -17.08 -6.90
N ARG A 180 13.66 -17.46 -5.64
CA ARG A 180 15.03 -17.55 -5.10
C ARG A 180 15.87 -18.59 -5.84
N GLN A 181 15.30 -19.71 -6.24
CA GLN A 181 16.00 -20.72 -7.00
C GLN A 181 16.39 -20.23 -8.39
N GLU A 182 15.54 -19.44 -9.04
CA GLU A 182 15.76 -18.96 -10.41
C GLU A 182 16.62 -17.69 -10.47
N PHE A 183 16.43 -16.75 -9.55
CA PHE A 183 17.05 -15.41 -9.58
C PHE A 183 18.05 -15.17 -8.44
N GLY A 184 18.31 -16.17 -7.61
CA GLY A 184 19.16 -16.02 -6.43
C GLY A 184 18.46 -15.34 -5.26
N SER A 185 17.54 -14.38 -5.50
CA SER A 185 16.80 -13.69 -4.45
C SER A 185 15.53 -13.02 -4.97
N LEU A 186 14.55 -12.79 -4.07
CA LEU A 186 13.38 -11.95 -4.37
C LEU A 186 13.82 -10.51 -4.69
N ALA A 187 14.89 -10.05 -4.04
CA ALA A 187 15.43 -8.72 -4.30
C ALA A 187 16.00 -8.62 -5.71
N ALA A 188 16.82 -9.59 -6.16
CA ALA A 188 17.33 -9.63 -7.52
C ALA A 188 16.19 -9.65 -8.55
N TYR A 189 15.13 -10.43 -8.29
CA TYR A 189 13.95 -10.44 -9.13
C TYR A 189 13.24 -9.08 -9.16
N ALA A 190 12.93 -8.48 -8.01
CA ALA A 190 12.14 -7.25 -7.92
C ALA A 190 12.87 -6.03 -8.54
N TRP A 191 14.18 -5.90 -8.28
CA TRP A 191 14.97 -4.78 -8.79
C TRP A 191 15.23 -4.80 -10.30
N ARG A 192 14.94 -5.90 -11.00
CA ARG A 192 14.93 -5.96 -12.48
C ARG A 192 13.86 -5.06 -13.11
N PHE A 193 12.82 -4.72 -12.35
CA PHE A 193 11.71 -3.87 -12.79
C PHE A 193 11.89 -2.40 -12.40
N GLU A 194 13.11 -1.99 -12.01
CA GLU A 194 13.39 -0.57 -11.81
C GLU A 194 13.27 0.16 -13.15
N PRO A 195 12.38 1.20 -13.25
CA PRO A 195 12.25 1.97 -14.47
C PRO A 195 13.53 2.68 -14.85
N ASP A 196 13.78 2.83 -16.16
CA ASP A 196 14.81 3.75 -16.63
C ASP A 196 14.50 5.17 -16.14
N ALA A 197 15.54 5.86 -15.65
CA ALA A 197 15.40 7.24 -15.17
C ALA A 197 14.82 8.16 -16.25
N ALA A 198 15.14 7.94 -17.52
CA ALA A 198 14.62 8.71 -18.65
C ALA A 198 13.11 8.50 -18.90
N SER A 199 12.54 7.37 -18.46
CA SER A 199 11.12 7.06 -18.59
C SER A 199 10.25 7.71 -17.50
N ARG A 200 10.89 8.33 -16.50
CA ARG A 200 10.22 8.95 -15.34
C ARG A 200 10.12 10.46 -15.53
N PRO A 201 9.05 11.10 -14.99
CA PRO A 201 8.98 12.55 -14.99
C PRO A 201 10.23 13.16 -14.32
N PRO A 202 10.87 14.18 -14.92
CA PRO A 202 12.08 14.78 -14.35
C PRO A 202 11.81 15.46 -13.01
N ARG A 203 10.57 15.91 -12.81
CA ARG A 203 10.06 16.48 -11.55
C ARG A 203 8.72 15.84 -11.20
N LEU A 204 8.54 15.53 -9.94
CA LEU A 204 7.28 14.99 -9.43
C LEU A 204 6.56 16.07 -8.65
N LEU A 205 5.53 16.64 -9.28
CA LEU A 205 4.68 17.66 -8.69
C LEU A 205 3.34 17.05 -8.26
N PRO A 206 2.68 17.61 -7.25
CA PRO A 206 1.32 17.25 -6.90
C PRO A 206 0.39 17.38 -8.10
N GLY A 207 -0.53 16.42 -8.23
CA GLY A 207 -1.38 16.35 -9.41
C GLY A 207 -0.76 15.64 -10.61
N THR A 208 0.54 15.30 -10.57
CA THR A 208 1.12 14.37 -11.57
C THR A 208 0.38 13.04 -11.48
N ALA A 209 -0.24 12.62 -12.58
CA ALA A 209 -0.93 11.34 -12.63
C ALA A 209 0.09 10.21 -12.54
N LEU A 210 0.19 9.59 -11.37
CA LEU A 210 0.97 8.38 -11.14
C LEU A 210 0.01 7.20 -11.23
N GLY A 211 0.08 6.50 -12.33
CA GLY A 211 -0.57 5.21 -12.51
C GLY A 211 0.45 4.06 -12.45
N PRO A 212 -0.01 2.82 -12.58
CA PRO A 212 0.91 1.71 -12.72
C PRO A 212 1.84 1.94 -13.92
N SER A 213 3.15 1.95 -13.65
CA SER A 213 4.15 2.08 -14.73
C SER A 213 4.17 0.83 -15.62
N ALA A 214 4.79 0.93 -16.79
CA ALA A 214 4.96 -0.21 -17.69
C ALA A 214 5.67 -1.39 -16.99
N GLU A 215 6.64 -1.10 -16.13
CA GLU A 215 7.39 -2.08 -15.34
C GLU A 215 6.51 -2.75 -14.29
N ALA A 216 5.63 -2.00 -13.61
CA ALA A 216 4.66 -2.56 -12.68
C ALA A 216 3.65 -3.48 -13.38
N VAL A 217 3.21 -3.12 -14.59
CA VAL A 217 2.37 -3.96 -15.44
C VAL A 217 3.11 -5.23 -15.86
N ALA A 218 4.37 -5.10 -16.29
CA ALA A 218 5.21 -6.24 -16.69
C ALA A 218 5.47 -7.19 -15.50
N MET A 219 5.81 -6.64 -14.33
CA MET A 219 5.99 -7.41 -13.10
C MET A 219 4.71 -8.14 -12.70
N SER A 220 3.55 -7.47 -12.77
CA SER A 220 2.25 -8.09 -12.50
C SER A 220 1.98 -9.27 -13.42
N LYS A 221 2.23 -9.10 -14.72
CA LYS A 221 2.02 -10.14 -15.73
C LYS A 221 2.93 -11.35 -15.47
N ASP A 222 4.21 -11.12 -15.18
CA ASP A 222 5.18 -12.17 -14.91
C ASP A 222 4.85 -12.92 -13.62
N LEU A 223 4.58 -12.21 -12.51
CA LEU A 223 4.20 -12.84 -11.23
C LEU A 223 2.92 -13.68 -11.37
N LYS A 224 1.89 -13.18 -12.07
CA LYS A 224 0.67 -13.96 -12.32
C LYS A 224 0.96 -15.22 -13.12
N LYS A 225 1.81 -15.15 -14.14
CA LYS A 225 2.25 -16.33 -14.92
C LYS A 225 2.97 -17.36 -14.04
N ARG A 226 3.65 -16.90 -12.97
CA ARG A 226 4.33 -17.74 -11.98
C ARG A 226 3.40 -18.25 -10.87
N GLY A 227 2.09 -17.98 -10.96
CA GLY A 227 1.09 -18.45 -10.00
C GLY A 227 0.93 -17.58 -8.76
N TRP A 228 1.49 -16.36 -8.74
CA TRP A 228 1.19 -15.41 -7.67
C TRP A 228 -0.23 -14.89 -7.76
N SER A 229 -0.82 -14.54 -6.63
CA SER A 229 -2.15 -13.93 -6.54
C SER A 229 -2.12 -12.62 -5.74
N PHE A 230 -3.14 -11.78 -5.92
CA PHE A 230 -3.23 -10.42 -5.36
C PHE A 230 -2.05 -9.52 -5.73
N VAL A 231 -1.49 -9.70 -6.92
CA VAL A 231 -0.35 -8.96 -7.48
C VAL A 231 -0.77 -8.16 -8.73
N GLY A 232 -1.85 -7.39 -8.62
CA GLY A 232 -2.31 -6.50 -9.69
C GLY A 232 -1.30 -5.38 -9.99
N PRO A 233 -1.38 -4.71 -11.17
CA PRO A 233 -0.44 -3.64 -11.52
C PRO A 233 -0.42 -2.50 -10.51
N THR A 234 -1.59 -2.09 -9.98
CA THR A 234 -1.70 -1.05 -8.94
C THR A 234 -1.04 -1.49 -7.63
N THR A 235 -1.26 -2.75 -7.21
CA THR A 235 -0.64 -3.36 -6.03
C THR A 235 0.88 -3.34 -6.15
N LEU A 236 1.40 -3.74 -7.32
CA LEU A 236 2.85 -3.79 -7.54
C LEU A 236 3.46 -2.41 -7.71
N TYR A 237 2.74 -1.44 -8.28
CA TYR A 237 3.23 -0.08 -8.31
C TYR A 237 3.36 0.50 -6.89
N ALA A 238 2.36 0.28 -6.02
CA ALA A 238 2.45 0.65 -4.60
C ALA A 238 3.61 -0.06 -3.88
N PHE A 239 3.83 -1.34 -4.17
CA PHE A 239 5.02 -2.07 -3.71
C PHE A 239 6.32 -1.41 -4.19
N MET A 240 6.44 -1.07 -5.47
CA MET A 240 7.64 -0.42 -6.04
C MET A 240 7.90 0.94 -5.40
N GLN A 241 6.85 1.73 -5.15
CA GLN A 241 6.94 3.00 -4.42
C GLN A 241 7.47 2.77 -3.00
N ALA A 242 6.86 1.86 -2.26
CA ALA A 242 7.18 1.65 -0.86
C ALA A 242 8.57 1.04 -0.63
N MET A 243 9.03 0.17 -1.53
CA MET A 243 10.35 -0.48 -1.46
C MET A 243 11.46 0.29 -2.17
N GLY A 244 11.17 1.51 -2.58
CA GLY A 244 12.14 2.40 -3.18
C GLY A 244 12.64 1.97 -4.56
N VAL A 245 11.96 1.05 -5.25
CA VAL A 245 12.23 0.73 -6.67
C VAL A 245 11.92 1.96 -7.52
N VAL A 246 10.94 2.75 -7.14
CA VAL A 246 10.70 4.12 -7.61
C VAL A 246 10.70 5.10 -6.44
N ASN A 247 11.09 6.35 -6.68
CA ASN A 247 10.99 7.41 -5.67
C ASN A 247 9.90 8.40 -6.11
N ASP A 248 8.74 8.32 -5.44
CA ASP A 248 7.57 9.14 -5.75
C ASP A 248 7.25 10.19 -4.66
N HIS A 249 8.22 10.51 -3.82
CA HIS A 249 8.12 11.73 -3.03
C HIS A 249 8.04 12.94 -3.95
N TYR A 250 7.14 13.88 -3.62
CA TYR A 250 7.04 15.11 -4.37
C TYR A 250 8.33 15.96 -4.29
N GLU A 251 8.51 16.79 -5.31
CA GLU A 251 9.55 17.83 -5.28
C GLU A 251 9.39 18.66 -4.02
N SER A 252 10.47 19.06 -3.38
CA SER A 252 10.49 19.76 -2.08
C SER A 252 10.08 18.95 -0.85
N CYS A 253 9.65 17.69 -0.99
CA CYS A 253 9.50 16.81 0.17
C CYS A 253 10.88 16.44 0.73
N HIS A 254 11.09 16.61 2.04
CA HIS A 254 12.39 16.34 2.66
C HIS A 254 12.89 14.91 2.45
N ALA A 255 11.97 13.93 2.44
CA ALA A 255 12.32 12.51 2.27
C ALA A 255 12.82 12.19 0.85
N ARG A 256 12.47 13.01 -0.17
CA ARG A 256 12.89 12.79 -1.56
C ARG A 256 14.40 12.69 -1.69
N GLU A 257 15.13 13.71 -1.20
CA GLU A 257 16.58 13.76 -1.27
C GLU A 257 17.25 12.67 -0.42
N LEU A 258 16.67 12.34 0.72
CA LEU A 258 17.16 11.24 1.58
C LEU A 258 17.05 9.90 0.85
N ALA A 259 15.92 9.63 0.24
CA ALA A 259 15.70 8.44 -0.55
C ALA A 259 16.64 8.36 -1.78
N LEU A 260 16.85 9.48 -2.49
CA LEU A 260 17.80 9.54 -3.61
C LEU A 260 19.24 9.26 -3.15
N LYS A 261 19.66 9.82 -2.01
CA LYS A 261 20.97 9.53 -1.41
C LYS A 261 21.13 8.07 -1.03
N ALA A 262 20.08 7.47 -0.44
CA ALA A 262 20.07 6.04 -0.10
C ALA A 262 20.17 5.16 -1.36
N ARG A 263 19.44 5.50 -2.43
CA ARG A 263 19.50 4.78 -3.72
C ARG A 263 20.89 4.82 -4.37
N LYS A 264 21.58 5.96 -4.30
CA LYS A 264 22.97 6.07 -4.82
C LYS A 264 23.96 5.15 -4.10
N LYS A 265 23.69 4.80 -2.84
CA LYS A 265 24.52 3.89 -2.05
C LYS A 265 24.14 2.42 -2.21
N LEU A 266 22.97 2.15 -2.82
CA LEU A 266 22.50 0.80 -3.00
C LEU A 266 23.36 0.04 -3.98
N LYS A 267 23.89 -1.13 -3.55
CA LYS A 267 24.38 -2.15 -4.46
C LYS A 267 23.18 -2.96 -4.93
N LYS A 268 22.79 -2.81 -6.19
CA LYS A 268 21.67 -3.58 -6.74
C LYS A 268 21.95 -5.07 -6.62
N PRO A 269 20.99 -5.85 -6.11
CA PRO A 269 21.13 -7.31 -6.11
C PRO A 269 21.11 -7.82 -7.56
N THR A 270 21.98 -8.77 -7.83
CA THR A 270 22.15 -9.44 -9.14
C THR A 270 21.76 -10.90 -9.02
#